data_dd85572ef7ffd969c3cb725b9abf5669
#
_entry.id   dd85572ef7ffd969c3cb725b9abf5669
#
_cell.length_a   1.000
_cell.length_b   1.000
_cell.length_c   1.000
_cell.angle_alpha   90.00
_cell.angle_beta   90.00
_cell.angle_gamma   90.00
#
_symmetry.space_group_name_H-M   'P 1'
#
loop_
_entity.id
_entity.type
_entity.pdbx_description
1 polymer ?
#
loop_
_entity_poly.entity_id
_entity_poly.type
_entity_poly.pdbx_seq_one_letter_code
_entity_poly.pdbx_strand_id
1 'polypeptide(L)'
;MPVLARLPLLVLLAMVAGLAMFVPAAYASITDHDAIARNFLYAGLLTLILSAMIGLATAANPRRQQARDTLLTMLAVVGLMPLLLAVPFAESLPDTGLFNAWWEMVSSLTTTGATLYSADLLPMPLHLWRGLVGWMGGLFILVAAVAILAPLRLGGFEIMATPYGRSERFRRLPGAADTPDRQPHMSSPDFHTGLNDPSWRVIRSAQAVFPAYAALTLVLWVILIVLGDDSAVALCRAMGTLSTSGISPVIGTAGASGTAGEMAVFLFLIPALSRRFWPGGGELRASERLIDDPELKMAVGLVSLVTAFMFLRHFVAVIEAGAGRPAGWMGLADIRDGLAAVWGALFNALSYLTTTGWNSADWQGSRAWSGISAPGLILAGLAMMGGGVATAAGGVKLLRVYALARHGEREAERIIHPSSVAGGGRIARRLRHEGAYLAFIFFMLFASSIAVTVMLVSLQPIEFETATILSIAALTNTGPLAGAIPLTQAFEATAGIASAPWEGWSGLPAMTKAVLAGAMIVGRMETLAILALISPEFWRR
;
A
#
# COMPACT_ATOMS: atom_id res chain seq x y z
N MET A 1 -12.56 8.07 27.65
CA MET A 1 -11.77 8.51 26.48
C MET A 1 -10.56 9.40 26.79
N PRO A 2 -10.52 10.25 27.84
CA PRO A 2 -9.33 11.10 28.08
C PRO A 2 -8.06 10.34 28.52
N VAL A 3 -8.18 9.12 29.05
CA VAL A 3 -7.04 8.32 29.52
C VAL A 3 -6.26 7.71 28.34
N LEU A 4 -6.95 7.20 27.32
CA LEU A 4 -6.33 6.61 26.12
C LEU A 4 -5.50 7.61 25.30
N ALA A 5 -5.91 8.88 25.29
CA ALA A 5 -5.19 9.93 24.58
C ALA A 5 -3.84 10.32 25.24
N ARG A 6 -3.62 9.93 26.50
CA ARG A 6 -2.37 10.17 27.22
C ARG A 6 -1.32 9.08 27.02
N LEU A 7 -1.72 7.94 26.45
CA LEU A 7 -0.82 6.82 26.19
C LEU A 7 0.04 7.07 24.95
N PRO A 8 1.31 6.63 24.95
CA PRO A 8 2.12 6.63 23.74
C PRO A 8 1.43 5.84 22.63
N LEU A 9 1.46 6.35 21.41
CA LEU A 9 0.80 5.72 20.26
C LEU A 9 1.23 4.25 20.05
N LEU A 10 2.51 3.96 20.26
CA LEU A 10 3.03 2.59 20.15
C LEU A 10 2.38 1.63 21.13
N VAL A 11 2.16 2.08 22.39
CA VAL A 11 1.51 1.27 23.43
C VAL A 11 0.05 1.02 23.08
N LEU A 12 -0.64 2.04 22.59
CA LEU A 12 -2.03 1.90 22.14
C LEU A 12 -2.15 0.87 21.00
N LEU A 13 -1.26 0.93 20.01
CA LEU A 13 -1.24 -0.02 18.89
C LEU A 13 -0.87 -1.43 19.34
N ALA A 14 0.07 -1.58 20.30
CA ALA A 14 0.39 -2.87 20.89
C ALA A 14 -0.81 -3.48 21.64
N MET A 15 -1.60 -2.66 22.35
CA MET A 15 -2.86 -3.13 22.97
C MET A 15 -3.87 -3.62 21.92
N VAL A 16 -4.02 -2.88 20.83
CA VAL A 16 -4.90 -3.30 19.70
C VAL A 16 -4.41 -4.62 19.10
N ALA A 17 -3.10 -4.79 18.91
CA ALA A 17 -2.51 -6.02 18.41
C ALA A 17 -2.72 -7.20 19.38
N GLY A 18 -2.56 -6.98 20.69
CA GLY A 18 -2.84 -8.00 21.71
C GLY A 18 -4.31 -8.44 21.71
N LEU A 19 -5.24 -7.50 21.55
CA LEU A 19 -6.67 -7.83 21.39
C LEU A 19 -6.94 -8.59 20.09
N ALA A 20 -6.27 -8.23 18.99
CA ALA A 20 -6.42 -8.90 17.70
C ALA A 20 -5.94 -10.37 17.73
N MET A 21 -4.98 -10.73 18.60
CA MET A 21 -4.51 -12.12 18.77
C MET A 21 -5.60 -13.06 19.28
N PHE A 22 -6.63 -12.56 19.93
CA PHE A 22 -7.76 -13.41 20.37
C PHE A 22 -8.63 -13.91 19.20
N VAL A 23 -8.59 -13.24 18.03
CA VAL A 23 -9.35 -13.67 16.84
C VAL A 23 -8.84 -15.01 16.30
N PRO A 24 -7.54 -15.16 15.94
CA PRO A 24 -7.01 -16.46 15.54
C PRO A 24 -7.04 -17.49 16.69
N ALA A 25 -6.91 -17.08 17.97
CA ALA A 25 -7.06 -17.99 19.11
C ALA A 25 -8.44 -18.62 19.18
N ALA A 26 -9.50 -17.79 19.05
CA ALA A 26 -10.88 -18.27 19.06
C ALA A 26 -11.17 -19.17 17.84
N TYR A 27 -10.70 -18.78 16.65
CA TYR A 27 -10.87 -19.58 15.44
C TYR A 27 -10.15 -20.93 15.53
N ALA A 28 -8.89 -20.94 16.03
CA ALA A 28 -8.11 -22.14 16.24
C ALA A 28 -8.78 -23.11 17.25
N SER A 29 -9.39 -22.58 18.31
CA SER A 29 -10.13 -23.38 19.28
C SER A 29 -11.39 -24.04 18.68
N ILE A 30 -12.06 -23.38 17.72
CA ILE A 30 -13.24 -23.92 17.04
C ILE A 30 -12.86 -25.00 16.01
N THR A 31 -11.64 -24.90 15.45
CA THR A 31 -11.14 -25.80 14.39
C THR A 31 -10.18 -26.88 14.91
N ASP A 32 -10.24 -27.22 16.20
CA ASP A 32 -9.45 -28.26 16.87
C ASP A 32 -7.92 -28.09 16.76
N HIS A 33 -7.45 -26.82 16.63
CA HIS A 33 -6.03 -26.47 16.64
C HIS A 33 -5.59 -25.94 18.02
N ASP A 34 -5.77 -26.72 19.08
CA ASP A 34 -5.59 -26.31 20.48
C ASP A 34 -4.21 -25.73 20.81
N ALA A 35 -3.14 -26.24 20.18
CA ALA A 35 -1.79 -25.71 20.38
C ALA A 35 -1.69 -24.26 19.88
N ILE A 36 -2.20 -23.99 18.69
CA ILE A 36 -2.22 -22.65 18.10
C ILE A 36 -3.09 -21.72 18.94
N ALA A 37 -4.27 -22.20 19.37
CA ALA A 37 -5.19 -21.43 20.22
C ALA A 37 -4.50 -20.95 21.49
N ARG A 38 -3.76 -21.84 22.19
CA ARG A 38 -3.02 -21.51 23.41
C ARG A 38 -1.90 -20.51 23.17
N ASN A 39 -1.11 -20.70 22.10
CA ASN A 39 0.00 -19.82 21.77
C ASN A 39 -0.49 -18.38 21.53
N PHE A 40 -1.55 -18.21 20.74
CA PHE A 40 -2.14 -16.89 20.50
C PHE A 40 -2.83 -16.30 21.74
N LEU A 41 -3.49 -17.11 22.55
CA LEU A 41 -4.10 -16.67 23.80
C LEU A 41 -3.04 -16.13 24.78
N TYR A 42 -1.97 -16.88 25.01
CA TYR A 42 -0.89 -16.48 25.94
C TYR A 42 -0.14 -15.25 25.42
N ALA A 43 0.19 -15.21 24.13
CA ALA A 43 0.84 -14.06 23.52
C ALA A 43 -0.03 -12.79 23.61
N GLY A 44 -1.34 -12.91 23.37
CA GLY A 44 -2.30 -11.82 23.48
C GLY A 44 -2.40 -11.29 24.91
N LEU A 45 -2.56 -12.17 25.91
CA LEU A 45 -2.60 -11.80 27.32
C LEU A 45 -1.30 -11.13 27.77
N LEU A 46 -0.14 -11.71 27.43
CA LEU A 46 1.16 -11.15 27.79
C LEU A 46 1.36 -9.76 27.17
N THR A 47 1.00 -9.60 25.88
CA THR A 47 1.06 -8.32 25.18
C THR A 47 0.18 -7.27 25.85
N LEU A 48 -1.05 -7.62 26.26
CA LEU A 48 -1.95 -6.71 26.94
C LEU A 48 -1.41 -6.30 28.32
N ILE A 49 -0.90 -7.25 29.09
CA ILE A 49 -0.33 -6.98 30.43
C ILE A 49 0.88 -6.06 30.30
N LEU A 50 1.84 -6.38 29.42
CA LEU A 50 3.03 -5.53 29.19
C LEU A 50 2.65 -4.14 28.69
N SER A 51 1.73 -4.04 27.75
CA SER A 51 1.25 -2.76 27.22
C SER A 51 0.55 -1.94 28.30
N ALA A 52 -0.26 -2.57 29.17
CA ALA A 52 -0.89 -1.89 30.29
C ALA A 52 0.13 -1.39 31.32
N MET A 53 1.15 -2.20 31.66
CA MET A 53 2.22 -1.81 32.58
C MET A 53 3.02 -0.63 32.02
N ILE A 54 3.45 -0.68 30.74
CA ILE A 54 4.18 0.41 30.08
C ILE A 54 3.27 1.65 29.98
N GLY A 55 1.99 1.46 29.68
CA GLY A 55 1.00 2.53 29.61
C GLY A 55 0.85 3.26 30.94
N LEU A 56 0.72 2.53 32.06
CA LEU A 56 0.65 3.10 33.41
C LEU A 56 1.94 3.84 33.79
N ALA A 57 3.10 3.26 33.49
CA ALA A 57 4.40 3.87 33.79
C ALA A 57 4.64 5.18 32.99
N THR A 58 4.13 5.26 31.77
CA THR A 58 4.32 6.43 30.88
C THR A 58 3.23 7.50 31.05
N ALA A 59 2.04 7.14 31.57
CA ALA A 59 0.92 8.06 31.74
C ALA A 59 1.21 9.19 32.76
N ALA A 60 2.12 8.96 33.71
CA ALA A 60 2.52 9.94 34.74
C ALA A 60 3.39 11.08 34.18
N ASN A 61 4.06 10.89 33.04
CA ASN A 61 4.95 11.87 32.42
C ASN A 61 4.58 12.10 30.95
N PRO A 62 3.56 12.90 30.64
CA PRO A 62 3.19 13.16 29.25
C PRO A 62 4.29 13.98 28.58
N ARG A 63 5.07 13.35 27.73
CA ARG A 63 6.07 14.05 26.90
C ARG A 63 5.36 14.87 25.81
N ARG A 64 5.78 16.10 25.61
CA ARG A 64 5.33 16.92 24.48
C ARG A 64 5.89 16.28 23.20
N GLN A 65 5.02 15.59 22.44
CA GLN A 65 5.42 14.90 21.21
C GLN A 65 5.77 15.93 20.14
N GLN A 66 6.98 15.86 19.64
CA GLN A 66 7.45 16.64 18.49
C GLN A 66 7.17 15.87 17.19
N ALA A 67 7.22 16.55 16.04
CA ALA A 67 7.08 15.92 14.72
C ALA A 67 8.03 14.73 14.53
N ARG A 68 9.25 14.85 15.06
CA ARG A 68 10.27 13.81 15.09
C ARG A 68 9.80 12.55 15.81
N ASP A 69 9.25 12.70 17.02
CA ASP A 69 8.79 11.58 17.83
C ASP A 69 7.65 10.82 17.14
N THR A 70 6.83 11.53 16.36
CA THR A 70 5.74 10.95 15.59
C THR A 70 6.26 10.11 14.41
N LEU A 71 7.26 10.59 13.66
CA LEU A 71 7.89 9.82 12.58
C LEU A 71 8.67 8.62 13.12
N LEU A 72 9.39 8.79 14.25
CA LEU A 72 10.06 7.68 14.94
C LEU A 72 9.06 6.63 15.43
N THR A 73 7.90 7.05 15.92
CA THR A 73 6.83 6.13 16.31
C THR A 73 6.29 5.36 15.10
N MET A 74 6.09 6.02 13.95
CA MET A 74 5.72 5.31 12.71
C MET A 74 6.77 4.26 12.33
N LEU A 75 8.05 4.62 12.37
CA LEU A 75 9.14 3.68 12.08
C LEU A 75 9.15 2.51 13.07
N ALA A 76 8.95 2.78 14.36
CA ALA A 76 8.86 1.75 15.38
C ALA A 76 7.64 0.81 15.17
N VAL A 77 6.50 1.36 14.76
CA VAL A 77 5.32 0.54 14.44
C VAL A 77 5.61 -0.40 13.28
N VAL A 78 6.17 0.09 12.20
CA VAL A 78 6.40 -0.73 11.00
C VAL A 78 7.61 -1.67 11.16
N GLY A 79 8.65 -1.26 11.91
CA GLY A 79 9.88 -2.02 12.07
C GLY A 79 9.94 -2.93 13.30
N LEU A 80 9.46 -2.46 14.46
CA LEU A 80 9.58 -3.21 15.73
C LEU A 80 8.32 -3.99 16.09
N MET A 81 7.13 -3.46 15.78
CA MET A 81 5.87 -4.15 16.10
C MET A 81 5.76 -5.54 15.44
N PRO A 82 6.27 -5.78 14.22
CA PRO A 82 6.31 -7.12 13.65
C PRO A 82 7.02 -8.17 14.52
N LEU A 83 8.00 -7.78 15.36
CA LEU A 83 8.63 -8.71 16.31
C LEU A 83 7.62 -9.22 17.34
N LEU A 84 6.78 -8.35 17.86
CA LEU A 84 5.72 -8.71 18.79
C LEU A 84 4.68 -9.63 18.14
N LEU A 85 4.29 -9.31 16.91
CA LEU A 85 3.31 -10.07 16.12
C LEU A 85 3.86 -11.44 15.67
N ALA A 86 5.19 -11.58 15.57
CA ALA A 86 5.86 -12.80 15.16
C ALA A 86 5.89 -13.89 16.27
N VAL A 87 5.81 -13.49 17.54
CA VAL A 87 5.94 -14.44 18.66
C VAL A 87 4.91 -15.57 18.56
N PRO A 88 3.59 -15.32 18.53
CA PRO A 88 2.60 -16.40 18.43
C PRO A 88 2.69 -17.18 17.13
N PHE A 89 3.13 -16.56 16.04
CA PHE A 89 3.31 -17.21 14.76
C PHE A 89 4.49 -18.20 14.80
N ALA A 90 5.65 -17.79 15.36
CA ALA A 90 6.83 -18.65 15.49
C ALA A 90 6.58 -19.85 16.41
N GLU A 91 5.90 -19.64 17.55
CA GLU A 91 5.55 -20.72 18.48
C GLU A 91 4.54 -21.71 17.89
N SER A 92 3.74 -21.28 16.92
CA SER A 92 2.73 -22.12 16.28
C SER A 92 3.27 -22.92 15.08
N LEU A 93 4.47 -22.63 14.61
CA LEU A 93 5.11 -23.29 13.46
C LEU A 93 6.57 -23.63 13.80
N PRO A 94 6.84 -24.84 14.34
CA PRO A 94 8.13 -25.19 14.97
C PRO A 94 9.37 -24.97 14.12
N ASP A 95 9.30 -25.21 12.82
CA ASP A 95 10.46 -25.15 11.90
C ASP A 95 10.72 -23.74 11.34
N THR A 96 9.93 -22.75 11.72
CA THR A 96 10.00 -21.40 11.14
C THR A 96 11.17 -20.57 11.67
N GLY A 97 11.41 -20.60 12.96
CA GLY A 97 12.32 -19.69 13.66
C GLY A 97 11.80 -18.24 13.71
N LEU A 98 12.27 -17.48 14.70
CA LEU A 98 11.79 -16.12 14.96
C LEU A 98 12.08 -15.14 13.80
N PHE A 99 13.20 -15.32 13.08
CA PHE A 99 13.58 -14.44 11.96
C PHE A 99 12.59 -14.54 10.78
N ASN A 100 12.23 -15.76 10.37
CA ASN A 100 11.28 -15.97 9.29
C ASN A 100 9.87 -15.50 9.69
N ALA A 101 9.46 -15.76 10.94
CA ALA A 101 8.19 -15.27 11.48
C ALA A 101 8.16 -13.73 11.53
N TRP A 102 9.24 -13.08 11.94
CA TRP A 102 9.36 -11.62 11.90
C TRP A 102 9.26 -11.10 10.47
N TRP A 103 9.96 -11.71 9.53
CA TRP A 103 9.90 -11.32 8.12
C TRP A 103 8.48 -11.42 7.56
N GLU A 104 7.77 -12.51 7.87
CA GLU A 104 6.39 -12.72 7.47
C GLU A 104 5.45 -11.64 8.04
N MET A 105 5.67 -11.24 9.30
CA MET A 105 4.89 -10.18 9.94
C MET A 105 5.26 -8.79 9.42
N VAL A 106 6.51 -8.54 9.03
CA VAL A 106 6.91 -7.31 8.31
C VAL A 106 6.16 -7.25 6.98
N SER A 107 6.23 -8.32 6.19
CA SER A 107 5.52 -8.40 4.90
C SER A 107 4.01 -8.17 5.07
N SER A 108 3.40 -8.77 6.08
CA SER A 108 1.97 -8.62 6.35
C SER A 108 1.62 -7.20 6.81
N LEU A 109 2.32 -6.66 7.82
CA LEU A 109 2.02 -5.33 8.38
C LEU A 109 2.29 -4.19 7.38
N THR A 110 3.32 -4.33 6.55
CA THR A 110 3.60 -3.38 5.46
C THR A 110 2.65 -3.54 4.28
N THR A 111 1.70 -4.47 4.36
CA THR A 111 0.78 -4.84 3.28
C THR A 111 1.48 -5.25 1.98
N THR A 112 2.69 -5.78 2.07
CA THR A 112 3.45 -6.29 0.93
C THR A 112 2.85 -7.60 0.41
N GLY A 113 2.41 -8.48 1.31
CA GLY A 113 1.76 -9.74 0.94
C GLY A 113 2.69 -10.82 0.39
N ALA A 114 4.01 -10.59 0.43
CA ALA A 114 5.00 -11.63 0.15
C ALA A 114 4.98 -12.70 1.25
N THR A 115 5.19 -13.96 0.91
CA THR A 115 5.15 -15.07 1.86
C THR A 115 6.30 -16.04 1.67
N LEU A 116 6.83 -16.55 2.78
CA LEU A 116 7.83 -17.61 2.81
C LEU A 116 7.22 -19.01 2.71
N TYR A 117 5.89 -19.12 2.81
CA TYR A 117 5.20 -20.40 2.93
C TYR A 117 4.27 -20.61 1.75
N SER A 118 4.21 -21.85 1.27
CA SER A 118 3.13 -22.24 0.36
C SER A 118 1.78 -22.25 1.10
N ALA A 119 0.71 -22.00 0.37
CA ALA A 119 -0.63 -21.93 0.94
C ALA A 119 -1.02 -23.19 1.72
N ASP A 120 -0.59 -24.36 1.24
CA ASP A 120 -0.95 -25.66 1.82
C ASP A 120 -0.18 -25.99 3.11
N LEU A 121 0.94 -25.32 3.40
CA LEU A 121 1.75 -25.58 4.59
C LEU A 121 1.24 -24.85 5.84
N LEU A 122 0.47 -23.79 5.67
CA LEU A 122 -0.02 -22.98 6.79
C LEU A 122 -1.42 -23.43 7.21
N PRO A 123 -1.66 -23.76 8.49
CA PRO A 123 -3.00 -23.92 9.03
C PRO A 123 -3.82 -22.62 8.89
N MET A 124 -5.13 -22.77 8.69
CA MET A 124 -6.05 -21.64 8.45
C MET A 124 -5.99 -20.54 9.52
N PRO A 125 -5.83 -20.82 10.84
CA PRO A 125 -5.66 -19.78 11.84
C PRO A 125 -4.45 -18.87 11.62
N LEU A 126 -3.35 -19.39 11.04
CA LEU A 126 -2.15 -18.62 10.70
C LEU A 126 -2.36 -17.75 9.45
N HIS A 127 -3.10 -18.24 8.46
CA HIS A 127 -3.54 -17.40 7.33
C HIS A 127 -4.43 -16.27 7.80
N LEU A 128 -5.38 -16.54 8.69
CA LEU A 128 -6.23 -15.52 9.28
C LEU A 128 -5.42 -14.46 10.04
N TRP A 129 -4.38 -14.89 10.78
CA TRP A 129 -3.48 -13.96 11.46
C TRP A 129 -2.74 -13.06 10.48
N ARG A 130 -2.12 -13.61 9.43
CA ARG A 130 -1.46 -12.83 8.38
C ARG A 130 -2.42 -11.83 7.73
N GLY A 131 -3.61 -12.27 7.36
CA GLY A 131 -4.65 -11.42 6.80
C GLY A 131 -5.06 -10.29 7.74
N LEU A 132 -5.24 -10.58 9.03
CA LEU A 132 -5.60 -9.61 10.06
C LEU A 132 -4.49 -8.60 10.33
N VAL A 133 -3.22 -9.04 10.35
CA VAL A 133 -2.05 -8.15 10.46
C VAL A 133 -1.96 -7.22 9.25
N GLY A 134 -2.14 -7.74 8.04
CA GLY A 134 -2.20 -6.94 6.82
C GLY A 134 -3.36 -5.93 6.84
N TRP A 135 -4.54 -6.34 7.30
CA TRP A 135 -5.71 -5.49 7.44
C TRP A 135 -5.47 -4.33 8.45
N MET A 136 -4.86 -4.64 9.60
CA MET A 136 -4.43 -3.62 10.58
C MET A 136 -3.37 -2.69 9.99
N GLY A 137 -2.41 -3.21 9.21
CA GLY A 137 -1.40 -2.43 8.50
C GLY A 137 -2.01 -1.43 7.51
N GLY A 138 -2.98 -1.88 6.70
CA GLY A 138 -3.71 -1.01 5.77
C GLY A 138 -4.49 0.09 6.48
N LEU A 139 -5.20 -0.23 7.56
CA LEU A 139 -5.89 0.75 8.40
C LEU A 139 -4.90 1.75 9.02
N PHE A 140 -3.78 1.25 9.56
CA PHE A 140 -2.74 2.10 10.16
C PHE A 140 -2.24 3.15 9.17
N ILE A 141 -1.94 2.77 7.93
CA ILE A 141 -1.47 3.72 6.91
C ILE A 141 -2.56 4.71 6.49
N LEU A 142 -3.81 4.29 6.32
CA LEU A 142 -4.92 5.19 6.03
C LEU A 142 -5.06 6.29 7.11
N VAL A 143 -4.94 5.90 8.36
CA VAL A 143 -5.01 6.80 9.52
C VAL A 143 -3.75 7.67 9.61
N ALA A 144 -2.56 7.07 9.49
CA ALA A 144 -1.28 7.76 9.59
C ALA A 144 -1.09 8.80 8.47
N ALA A 145 -1.56 8.49 7.25
CA ALA A 145 -1.49 9.42 6.13
C ALA A 145 -2.19 10.75 6.44
N VAL A 146 -3.36 10.71 7.07
CA VAL A 146 -4.12 11.93 7.43
C VAL A 146 -3.64 12.56 8.73
N ALA A 147 -3.38 11.74 9.76
CA ALA A 147 -3.05 12.25 11.09
C ALA A 147 -1.59 12.70 11.22
N ILE A 148 -0.68 12.07 10.46
CA ILE A 148 0.77 12.25 10.61
C ILE A 148 1.38 12.88 9.35
N LEU A 149 1.20 12.25 8.17
CA LEU A 149 1.88 12.67 6.95
C LEU A 149 1.31 13.97 6.38
N ALA A 150 -0.02 14.15 6.38
CA ALA A 150 -0.66 15.35 5.87
C ALA A 150 -0.21 16.65 6.59
N PRO A 151 -0.15 16.72 7.93
CA PRO A 151 0.36 17.88 8.64
C PRO A 151 1.85 18.18 8.37
N LEU A 152 2.64 17.14 8.07
CA LEU A 152 4.05 17.26 7.72
C LEU A 152 4.26 17.54 6.22
N ARG A 153 3.21 17.60 5.44
CA ARG A 153 3.23 17.72 3.97
C ARG A 153 4.07 16.62 3.31
N LEU A 154 3.92 15.41 3.78
CA LEU A 154 4.50 14.19 3.22
C LEU A 154 3.37 13.32 2.65
N GLY A 155 3.70 12.21 1.98
CA GLY A 155 2.70 11.24 1.55
C GLY A 155 1.90 11.64 0.32
N GLY A 156 2.42 12.56 -0.52
CA GLY A 156 1.71 13.11 -1.68
C GLY A 156 0.95 14.41 -1.37
N PHE A 157 0.85 14.81 -0.08
CA PHE A 157 0.22 16.07 0.31
C PHE A 157 1.07 17.31 -0.01
N GLU A 158 2.34 17.16 -0.30
CA GLU A 158 3.24 18.22 -0.75
C GLU A 158 2.79 18.85 -2.06
N ILE A 159 2.04 18.11 -2.88
CA ILE A 159 1.56 18.55 -4.19
C ILE A 159 0.31 19.42 -4.06
N MET A 160 -0.47 19.22 -3.00
CA MET A 160 -1.71 19.94 -2.78
C MET A 160 -1.45 21.35 -2.27
N ALA A 161 -1.94 22.37 -2.99
CA ALA A 161 -1.92 23.73 -2.50
C ALA A 161 -2.84 23.84 -1.27
N THR A 162 -2.27 24.12 -0.10
CA THR A 162 -3.08 24.38 1.09
C THR A 162 -3.89 25.66 0.92
N PRO A 163 -5.14 25.72 1.44
CA PRO A 163 -5.95 26.94 1.51
C PRO A 163 -5.38 28.01 2.45
N TYR A 164 -4.19 27.81 3.00
CA TYR A 164 -3.54 28.69 3.98
C TYR A 164 -3.30 30.13 3.45
N GLY A 165 -3.49 30.36 2.15
CA GLY A 165 -3.41 31.70 1.56
C GLY A 165 -4.64 32.60 1.79
N ARG A 166 -5.70 32.10 2.43
CA ARG A 166 -6.88 32.94 2.70
C ARG A 166 -6.68 33.88 3.89
N SER A 167 -5.92 33.46 4.89
CA SER A 167 -5.59 34.29 6.06
C SER A 167 -4.60 35.41 5.74
N GLU A 168 -3.60 35.14 4.90
CA GLU A 168 -2.62 36.18 4.52
C GLU A 168 -3.13 37.16 3.45
N ARG A 169 -4.05 36.75 2.55
CA ARG A 169 -4.65 37.65 1.57
C ARG A 169 -5.60 38.66 2.20
N PHE A 170 -6.28 38.33 3.28
CA PHE A 170 -7.08 39.28 4.04
C PHE A 170 -6.24 40.30 4.80
N ARG A 171 -4.97 39.99 5.08
CA ARG A 171 -4.03 40.87 5.78
C ARG A 171 -3.30 41.87 4.85
N ARG A 172 -3.44 41.70 3.52
CA ARG A 172 -2.78 42.57 2.53
C ARG A 172 -3.79 43.29 1.62
N LEU A 173 -4.91 43.72 2.14
CA LEU A 173 -5.72 44.73 1.46
C LEU A 173 -5.12 46.08 1.79
N PRO A 174 -4.64 46.87 0.79
CA PRO A 174 -4.18 48.22 1.02
C PRO A 174 -5.40 49.06 1.41
N GLY A 175 -5.46 49.58 2.63
CA GLY A 175 -6.55 50.45 3.11
C GLY A 175 -7.21 50.00 4.41
N ALA A 176 -6.87 48.87 5.01
CA ALA A 176 -7.25 48.61 6.40
C ALA A 176 -6.35 49.42 7.31
N ALA A 177 -6.82 50.64 7.66
CA ALA A 177 -6.16 51.50 8.64
C ALA A 177 -5.90 50.74 9.94
N ASP A 178 -4.71 50.91 10.49
CA ASP A 178 -4.34 50.52 11.83
C ASP A 178 -5.36 51.06 12.83
N THR A 179 -6.32 50.24 13.22
CA THR A 179 -7.03 50.44 14.48
C THR A 179 -6.36 49.53 15.51
N PRO A 180 -5.57 50.15 16.43
CA PRO A 180 -5.12 49.41 17.59
C PRO A 180 -6.35 49.12 18.45
N ASP A 181 -6.41 47.93 18.97
CA ASP A 181 -7.31 47.54 20.05
C ASP A 181 -8.75 47.22 19.69
N ARG A 182 -8.94 46.00 19.18
CA ARG A 182 -10.04 45.09 19.60
C ARG A 182 -9.69 43.68 19.17
N GLN A 183 -8.75 43.06 19.90
CA GLN A 183 -8.69 41.61 19.99
C GLN A 183 -10.00 41.16 20.71
N PRO A 184 -10.85 40.36 20.12
CA PRO A 184 -11.80 39.61 20.91
C PRO A 184 -10.96 38.60 21.72
N HIS A 185 -10.72 38.93 22.98
CA HIS A 185 -10.31 37.96 23.99
C HIS A 185 -11.45 36.92 24.13
N MET A 186 -11.53 35.97 23.24
CA MET A 186 -12.10 34.66 23.53
C MET A 186 -10.93 33.75 23.92
N SER A 187 -10.45 34.02 25.10
CA SER A 187 -9.62 33.12 25.88
C SER A 187 -10.49 31.95 26.34
N SER A 188 -10.63 30.93 25.50
CA SER A 188 -10.89 29.57 25.96
C SER A 188 -9.54 28.84 25.92
N PRO A 189 -8.84 28.73 27.07
CA PRO A 189 -7.50 28.14 27.11
C PRO A 189 -7.45 26.65 26.78
N ASP A 190 -8.59 25.97 26.77
CA ASP A 190 -8.64 24.52 26.75
C ASP A 190 -8.91 23.87 25.36
N PHE A 191 -9.28 24.66 24.36
CA PHE A 191 -9.64 24.09 23.05
C PHE A 191 -8.45 23.98 22.07
N HIS A 192 -7.39 24.77 22.24
CA HIS A 192 -6.23 24.80 21.33
C HIS A 192 -5.11 23.84 21.71
N THR A 193 -5.02 23.39 22.94
CA THR A 193 -3.95 22.47 23.40
C THR A 193 -4.19 21.02 22.97
N GLY A 194 -5.44 20.57 22.88
CA GLY A 194 -5.79 19.20 22.48
C GLY A 194 -5.70 18.94 20.96
N LEU A 195 -5.84 19.97 20.10
CA LEU A 195 -5.81 19.83 18.64
C LEU A 195 -4.38 19.67 18.07
N ASN A 196 -3.37 20.01 18.86
CA ASN A 196 -1.96 19.91 18.44
C ASN A 196 -1.30 18.58 18.82
N ASP A 197 -1.95 17.73 19.64
CA ASP A 197 -1.41 16.44 20.04
C ASP A 197 -1.55 15.40 18.91
N PRO A 198 -0.43 14.83 18.41
CA PRO A 198 -0.45 13.80 17.38
C PRO A 198 -1.30 12.57 17.74
N SER A 199 -1.26 12.13 19.00
CA SER A 199 -2.03 10.96 19.46
C SER A 199 -3.54 11.20 19.35
N TRP A 200 -4.01 12.39 19.70
CA TRP A 200 -5.42 12.78 19.56
C TRP A 200 -5.86 12.82 18.09
N ARG A 201 -5.00 13.34 17.19
CA ARG A 201 -5.29 13.34 15.75
C ARG A 201 -5.41 11.93 15.19
N VAL A 202 -4.52 11.01 15.61
CA VAL A 202 -4.57 9.59 15.20
C VAL A 202 -5.86 8.93 15.66
N ILE A 203 -6.24 9.08 16.93
CA ILE A 203 -7.48 8.51 17.47
C ILE A 203 -8.71 9.06 16.72
N ARG A 204 -8.79 10.37 16.51
CA ARG A 204 -9.89 11.00 15.78
C ARG A 204 -9.97 10.53 14.33
N SER A 205 -8.83 10.42 13.65
CA SER A 205 -8.77 9.92 12.26
C SER A 205 -9.16 8.45 12.21
N ALA A 206 -8.73 7.64 13.18
CA ALA A 206 -9.11 6.24 13.29
C ALA A 206 -10.62 6.09 13.51
N GLN A 207 -11.22 6.87 14.40
CA GLN A 207 -12.67 6.86 14.62
C GLN A 207 -13.49 7.24 13.37
N ALA A 208 -12.94 8.09 12.51
CA ALA A 208 -13.60 8.47 11.27
C ALA A 208 -13.45 7.39 10.17
N VAL A 209 -12.28 6.78 10.05
CA VAL A 209 -11.94 5.84 8.96
C VAL A 209 -12.38 4.41 9.28
N PHE A 210 -12.18 3.95 10.53
CA PHE A 210 -12.41 2.56 10.92
C PHE A 210 -13.82 2.04 10.61
N PRO A 211 -14.93 2.78 10.89
CA PRO A 211 -16.27 2.27 10.60
C PRO A 211 -16.49 1.99 9.12
N ALA A 212 -16.02 2.89 8.24
CA ALA A 212 -16.14 2.72 6.79
C ALA A 212 -15.27 1.57 6.29
N TYR A 213 -14.03 1.47 6.80
CA TYR A 213 -13.09 0.41 6.44
C TYR A 213 -13.60 -0.97 6.84
N ALA A 214 -14.09 -1.11 8.08
CA ALA A 214 -14.68 -2.34 8.59
C ALA A 214 -15.98 -2.70 7.86
N ALA A 215 -16.86 -1.72 7.62
CA ALA A 215 -18.12 -1.95 6.90
C ALA A 215 -17.87 -2.44 5.46
N LEU A 216 -16.95 -1.81 4.72
CA LEU A 216 -16.60 -2.26 3.37
C LEU A 216 -16.00 -3.67 3.38
N THR A 217 -15.15 -3.99 4.37
CA THR A 217 -14.60 -5.35 4.52
C THR A 217 -15.72 -6.37 4.77
N LEU A 218 -16.66 -6.07 5.67
CA LEU A 218 -17.80 -6.94 5.97
C LEU A 218 -18.72 -7.13 4.75
N VAL A 219 -18.99 -6.04 4.02
CA VAL A 219 -19.82 -6.11 2.81
C VAL A 219 -19.17 -7.01 1.76
N LEU A 220 -17.87 -6.83 1.49
CA LEU A 220 -17.16 -7.68 0.53
C LEU A 220 -17.11 -9.13 1.01
N TRP A 221 -16.86 -9.38 2.30
CA TRP A 221 -16.88 -10.71 2.90
C TRP A 221 -18.21 -11.44 2.66
N VAL A 222 -19.33 -10.77 2.97
CA VAL A 222 -20.67 -11.34 2.74
C VAL A 222 -20.94 -11.61 1.26
N ILE A 223 -20.54 -10.67 0.37
CA ILE A 223 -20.68 -10.87 -1.09
C ILE A 223 -19.92 -12.12 -1.55
N LEU A 224 -18.66 -12.30 -1.12
CA LEU A 224 -17.84 -13.45 -1.50
C LEU A 224 -18.43 -14.77 -0.98
N ILE A 225 -18.97 -14.81 0.24
CA ILE A 225 -19.68 -15.98 0.78
C ILE A 225 -20.91 -16.31 -0.08
N VAL A 226 -21.74 -15.32 -0.41
CA VAL A 226 -22.94 -15.51 -1.25
C VAL A 226 -22.56 -16.01 -2.65
N LEU A 227 -21.39 -15.63 -3.16
CA LEU A 227 -20.86 -16.09 -4.44
C LEU A 227 -20.18 -17.47 -4.36
N GLY A 228 -20.10 -18.09 -3.18
CA GLY A 228 -19.68 -19.48 -2.99
C GLY A 228 -18.29 -19.69 -2.41
N ASP A 229 -17.56 -18.65 -2.00
CA ASP A 229 -16.28 -18.82 -1.31
C ASP A 229 -16.50 -19.36 0.12
N ASP A 230 -15.55 -20.17 0.60
CA ASP A 230 -15.51 -20.55 2.02
C ASP A 230 -15.39 -19.31 2.91
N SER A 231 -16.09 -19.31 4.04
CA SER A 231 -16.20 -18.14 4.92
C SER A 231 -14.83 -17.59 5.38
N ALA A 232 -13.89 -18.47 5.74
CA ALA A 232 -12.57 -18.04 6.20
C ALA A 232 -11.70 -17.52 5.05
N VAL A 233 -11.77 -18.17 3.88
CA VAL A 233 -11.09 -17.71 2.66
C VAL A 233 -11.65 -16.35 2.21
N ALA A 234 -12.99 -16.22 2.18
CA ALA A 234 -13.69 -14.99 1.84
C ALA A 234 -13.28 -13.81 2.76
N LEU A 235 -13.16 -14.06 4.07
CA LEU A 235 -12.72 -13.05 5.04
C LEU A 235 -11.28 -12.60 4.77
N CYS A 236 -10.36 -13.53 4.57
CA CYS A 236 -8.96 -13.21 4.23
C CYS A 236 -8.87 -12.43 2.91
N ARG A 237 -9.65 -12.81 1.88
CA ARG A 237 -9.70 -12.08 0.60
C ARG A 237 -10.27 -10.68 0.76
N ALA A 238 -11.33 -10.52 1.53
CA ALA A 238 -11.91 -9.20 1.81
C ALA A 238 -10.91 -8.30 2.55
N MET A 239 -10.25 -8.82 3.60
CA MET A 239 -9.19 -8.11 4.31
C MET A 239 -8.02 -7.76 3.40
N GLY A 240 -7.52 -8.71 2.59
CA GLY A 240 -6.43 -8.52 1.65
C GLY A 240 -6.74 -7.49 0.55
N THR A 241 -8.00 -7.39 0.12
CA THR A 241 -8.45 -6.42 -0.89
C THR A 241 -8.49 -5.00 -0.34
N LEU A 242 -9.16 -4.79 0.80
CA LEU A 242 -9.31 -3.45 1.39
C LEU A 242 -7.99 -2.88 1.94
N SER A 243 -7.10 -3.76 2.43
CA SER A 243 -5.75 -3.38 2.86
C SER A 243 -4.75 -3.25 1.72
N THR A 244 -5.12 -3.64 0.51
CA THR A 244 -4.22 -3.75 -0.66
C THR A 244 -3.01 -4.67 -0.41
N SER A 245 -3.15 -5.68 0.46
CA SER A 245 -2.05 -6.58 0.81
C SER A 245 -1.99 -7.84 -0.06
N GLY A 246 -3.06 -8.20 -0.76
CA GLY A 246 -3.12 -9.42 -1.55
C GLY A 246 -2.94 -10.71 -0.75
N ILE A 247 -3.10 -10.69 0.57
CA ILE A 247 -2.94 -11.87 1.44
C ILE A 247 -4.19 -12.74 1.34
N SER A 248 -4.00 -13.98 0.91
CA SER A 248 -5.05 -15.01 0.85
C SER A 248 -4.48 -16.37 1.20
N PRO A 249 -5.29 -17.27 1.77
CA PRO A 249 -4.93 -18.69 1.92
C PRO A 249 -4.93 -19.48 0.61
N VAL A 250 -5.47 -18.90 -0.47
CA VAL A 250 -5.52 -19.49 -1.81
C VAL A 250 -4.75 -18.60 -2.78
N ILE A 251 -4.02 -19.21 -3.69
CA ILE A 251 -3.22 -18.49 -4.69
C ILE A 251 -4.15 -17.77 -5.68
N GLY A 252 -3.97 -16.48 -5.85
CA GLY A 252 -4.73 -15.63 -6.77
C GLY A 252 -6.19 -15.43 -6.34
N THR A 253 -7.04 -15.13 -7.31
CA THR A 253 -8.49 -14.97 -7.11
C THR A 253 -9.29 -16.24 -7.45
N ALA A 254 -8.61 -17.35 -7.74
CA ALA A 254 -9.22 -18.63 -8.08
C ALA A 254 -9.92 -19.27 -6.87
N GLY A 255 -10.89 -18.57 -6.28
CA GLY A 255 -11.80 -19.13 -5.28
C GLY A 255 -13.01 -19.78 -5.94
N ALA A 256 -13.87 -20.40 -5.13
CA ALA A 256 -15.11 -21.01 -5.60
C ALA A 256 -16.10 -19.99 -6.21
N SER A 257 -15.93 -18.69 -5.89
CA SER A 257 -16.74 -17.57 -6.42
C SER A 257 -16.48 -17.26 -7.91
N GLY A 258 -15.39 -17.75 -8.50
CA GLY A 258 -15.06 -17.57 -9.92
C GLY A 258 -14.98 -16.10 -10.36
N THR A 259 -15.37 -15.83 -11.63
CA THR A 259 -15.36 -14.48 -12.21
C THR A 259 -16.28 -13.49 -11.50
N ALA A 260 -17.38 -13.95 -10.89
CA ALA A 260 -18.26 -13.06 -10.13
C ALA A 260 -17.56 -12.54 -8.86
N GLY A 261 -16.79 -13.40 -8.17
CA GLY A 261 -15.93 -12.98 -7.06
C GLY A 261 -14.84 -12.02 -7.48
N GLU A 262 -14.23 -12.23 -8.67
CA GLU A 262 -13.26 -11.28 -9.23
C GLU A 262 -13.87 -9.92 -9.51
N MET A 263 -15.10 -9.88 -10.06
CA MET A 263 -15.83 -8.63 -10.30
C MET A 263 -16.10 -7.86 -9.00
N ALA A 264 -16.49 -8.59 -7.94
CA ALA A 264 -16.67 -8.01 -6.62
C ALA A 264 -15.34 -7.43 -6.10
N VAL A 265 -14.25 -8.19 -6.13
CA VAL A 265 -12.91 -7.72 -5.73
C VAL A 265 -12.49 -6.50 -6.54
N PHE A 266 -12.68 -6.51 -7.87
CA PHE A 266 -12.37 -5.38 -8.76
C PHE A 266 -13.04 -4.08 -8.31
N LEU A 267 -14.34 -4.15 -7.98
CA LEU A 267 -15.09 -2.99 -7.50
C LEU A 267 -14.53 -2.45 -6.18
N PHE A 268 -14.14 -3.34 -5.26
CA PHE A 268 -13.60 -2.98 -3.96
C PHE A 268 -12.11 -2.59 -3.98
N LEU A 269 -11.42 -2.70 -5.11
CA LEU A 269 -10.09 -2.10 -5.33
C LEU A 269 -10.15 -0.61 -5.68
N ILE A 270 -11.29 -0.10 -6.21
CA ILE A 270 -11.46 1.29 -6.61
C ILE A 270 -11.18 2.30 -5.47
N PRO A 271 -11.58 2.05 -4.20
CA PRO A 271 -11.25 2.94 -3.08
C PRO A 271 -9.75 3.16 -2.84
N ALA A 272 -8.87 2.28 -3.33
CA ALA A 272 -7.42 2.44 -3.26
C ALA A 272 -6.86 3.44 -4.29
N LEU A 273 -7.66 3.90 -5.24
CA LEU A 273 -7.25 4.85 -6.28
C LEU A 273 -7.37 6.32 -5.86
N SER A 274 -8.23 6.64 -4.89
CA SER A 274 -8.41 8.02 -4.44
C SER A 274 -8.84 8.12 -2.98
N ARG A 275 -8.27 9.09 -2.28
CA ARG A 275 -8.64 9.46 -0.91
C ARG A 275 -10.13 9.83 -0.76
N ARG A 276 -10.79 10.26 -1.81
CA ARG A 276 -12.19 10.73 -1.77
C ARG A 276 -13.18 9.64 -1.36
N PHE A 277 -12.83 8.38 -1.51
CA PHE A 277 -13.65 7.26 -1.05
C PHE A 277 -13.64 7.08 0.48
N TRP A 278 -12.67 7.72 1.18
CA TRP A 278 -12.50 7.54 2.62
C TRP A 278 -13.02 8.73 3.42
N PRO A 279 -13.70 8.53 4.55
CA PRO A 279 -14.13 9.61 5.45
C PRO A 279 -12.92 10.30 6.09
N GLY A 280 -13.11 11.53 6.58
CA GLY A 280 -12.09 12.28 7.34
C GLY A 280 -11.12 13.12 6.51
N GLY A 281 -11.28 13.21 5.20
CA GLY A 281 -10.45 14.04 4.30
C GLY A 281 -10.83 15.52 4.22
N GLY A 282 -11.62 16.06 5.15
CA GLY A 282 -12.01 17.47 5.36
C GLY A 282 -12.12 18.36 4.10
N GLU A 283 -11.05 19.02 3.76
CA GLU A 283 -10.99 20.00 2.66
C GLU A 283 -10.85 19.39 1.26
N LEU A 284 -10.38 18.16 1.14
CA LEU A 284 -10.25 17.45 -0.14
C LEU A 284 -11.59 17.00 -0.72
N ARG A 285 -12.63 16.97 0.12
CA ARG A 285 -13.97 16.46 -0.20
C ARG A 285 -14.93 17.52 -0.73
N ALA A 286 -14.64 18.81 -0.54
CA ALA A 286 -15.70 19.80 -0.38
C ALA A 286 -16.32 20.38 -1.67
N SER A 287 -15.79 20.20 -2.89
CA SER A 287 -16.39 20.94 -4.01
C SER A 287 -16.30 20.37 -5.42
N GLU A 288 -15.71 19.18 -5.63
CA GLU A 288 -15.54 18.67 -7.00
C GLU A 288 -16.19 17.29 -7.16
N ARG A 289 -16.78 17.05 -8.33
CA ARG A 289 -17.34 15.74 -8.70
C ARG A 289 -16.21 14.69 -8.71
N LEU A 290 -16.51 13.44 -8.33
CA LEU A 290 -15.54 12.33 -8.39
C LEU A 290 -14.89 12.18 -9.77
N ILE A 291 -15.68 12.46 -10.84
CA ILE A 291 -15.22 12.41 -12.22
C ILE A 291 -14.11 13.43 -12.50
N ASP A 292 -13.99 14.51 -11.71
CA ASP A 292 -12.96 15.54 -11.90
C ASP A 292 -11.68 15.28 -11.11
N ASP A 293 -11.64 14.16 -10.39
CA ASP A 293 -10.46 13.74 -9.65
C ASP A 293 -9.30 13.38 -10.60
N PRO A 294 -8.15 14.07 -10.52
CA PRO A 294 -7.00 13.78 -11.37
C PRO A 294 -6.43 12.38 -11.16
N GLU A 295 -6.46 11.86 -9.91
CA GLU A 295 -6.00 10.51 -9.60
C GLU A 295 -6.85 9.45 -10.29
N LEU A 296 -8.18 9.60 -10.19
CA LEU A 296 -9.12 8.65 -10.80
C LEU A 296 -9.04 8.70 -12.34
N LYS A 297 -8.96 9.91 -12.94
CA LYS A 297 -8.78 10.06 -14.39
C LYS A 297 -7.51 9.37 -14.88
N MET A 298 -6.41 9.56 -14.16
CA MET A 298 -5.13 8.94 -14.51
C MET A 298 -5.18 7.43 -14.35
N ALA A 299 -5.77 6.92 -13.27
CA ALA A 299 -5.93 5.48 -13.05
C ALA A 299 -6.74 4.83 -14.17
N VAL A 300 -7.90 5.38 -14.51
CA VAL A 300 -8.75 4.88 -15.60
C VAL A 300 -7.98 4.93 -16.93
N GLY A 301 -7.27 6.02 -17.20
CA GLY A 301 -6.45 6.17 -18.42
C GLY A 301 -5.36 5.09 -18.50
N LEU A 302 -4.60 4.86 -17.42
CA LEU A 302 -3.53 3.86 -17.37
C LEU A 302 -4.07 2.43 -17.51
N VAL A 303 -5.11 2.09 -16.75
CA VAL A 303 -5.73 0.76 -16.81
C VAL A 303 -6.29 0.50 -18.21
N SER A 304 -7.02 1.47 -18.80
CA SER A 304 -7.55 1.35 -20.15
C SER A 304 -6.44 1.24 -21.21
N LEU A 305 -5.37 2.03 -21.07
CA LEU A 305 -4.22 2.00 -21.98
C LEU A 305 -3.54 0.62 -21.98
N VAL A 306 -3.26 0.08 -20.79
CA VAL A 306 -2.61 -1.23 -20.65
C VAL A 306 -3.50 -2.35 -21.19
N THR A 307 -4.80 -2.32 -20.85
CA THR A 307 -5.78 -3.30 -21.34
C THR A 307 -5.87 -3.25 -22.87
N ALA A 308 -6.01 -2.05 -23.44
CA ALA A 308 -6.06 -1.86 -24.89
C ALA A 308 -4.76 -2.30 -25.57
N PHE A 309 -3.60 -1.97 -24.98
CA PHE A 309 -2.31 -2.38 -25.51
C PHE A 309 -2.16 -3.91 -25.54
N MET A 310 -2.48 -4.60 -24.46
CA MET A 310 -2.41 -6.06 -24.39
C MET A 310 -3.39 -6.71 -25.37
N PHE A 311 -4.59 -6.18 -25.50
CA PHE A 311 -5.59 -6.70 -26.43
C PHE A 311 -5.17 -6.52 -27.89
N LEU A 312 -4.76 -5.31 -28.26
CA LEU A 312 -4.39 -4.97 -29.63
C LEU A 312 -3.09 -5.65 -30.09
N ARG A 313 -2.17 -5.95 -29.17
CA ARG A 313 -0.90 -6.64 -29.48
C ARG A 313 -1.13 -8.04 -30.08
N HIS A 314 -2.26 -8.69 -29.77
CA HIS A 314 -2.66 -9.95 -30.37
C HIS A 314 -2.64 -9.87 -31.91
N PHE A 315 -3.26 -8.84 -32.47
CA PHE A 315 -3.35 -8.69 -33.92
C PHE A 315 -1.98 -8.47 -34.57
N VAL A 316 -1.08 -7.78 -33.88
CA VAL A 316 0.30 -7.61 -34.32
C VAL A 316 1.06 -8.93 -34.24
N ALA A 317 0.89 -9.70 -33.15
CA ALA A 317 1.53 -11.01 -32.99
C ALA A 317 1.08 -12.01 -34.08
N VAL A 318 -0.21 -12.00 -34.46
CA VAL A 318 -0.73 -12.83 -35.54
C VAL A 318 -0.10 -12.46 -36.90
N ILE A 319 0.09 -11.18 -37.17
CA ILE A 319 0.76 -10.68 -38.38
C ILE A 319 2.25 -11.10 -38.39
N GLU A 320 2.95 -10.91 -37.26
CA GLU A 320 4.36 -11.28 -37.09
C GLU A 320 4.61 -12.78 -37.24
N ALA A 321 3.69 -13.63 -36.78
CA ALA A 321 3.81 -15.09 -36.87
C ALA A 321 3.67 -15.62 -38.31
N GLY A 322 3.39 -14.78 -39.28
CA GLY A 322 3.25 -15.16 -40.69
C GLY A 322 2.18 -16.23 -40.91
N ALA A 323 1.30 -16.41 -39.98
CA ALA A 323 0.29 -17.43 -40.01
C ALA A 323 -0.72 -17.10 -41.10
N GLY A 324 -0.54 -17.75 -42.28
CA GLY A 324 -1.57 -17.88 -43.29
C GLY A 324 -2.79 -18.65 -42.80
N ARG A 325 -3.32 -18.30 -41.61
CA ARG A 325 -4.68 -18.67 -41.24
C ARG A 325 -5.60 -17.85 -42.14
N PRO A 326 -6.49 -18.50 -42.91
CA PRO A 326 -7.47 -17.75 -43.66
C PRO A 326 -8.19 -16.87 -42.63
N ALA A 327 -8.46 -15.62 -42.99
CA ALA A 327 -9.33 -14.71 -42.27
C ALA A 327 -10.75 -15.31 -42.27
N GLY A 328 -10.92 -16.41 -41.57
CA GLY A 328 -12.16 -17.05 -41.24
C GLY A 328 -12.70 -16.40 -39.98
N TRP A 329 -13.86 -15.83 -40.08
CA TRP A 329 -14.74 -15.26 -39.07
C TRP A 329 -14.40 -15.75 -37.67
N MET A 330 -14.18 -14.81 -36.70
CA MET A 330 -14.02 -15.13 -35.30
C MET A 330 -15.15 -16.09 -34.88
N GLY A 331 -14.80 -17.31 -34.51
CA GLY A 331 -15.77 -18.24 -33.94
C GLY A 331 -16.25 -17.72 -32.57
N LEU A 332 -17.37 -18.24 -32.08
CA LEU A 332 -17.86 -17.90 -30.72
C LEU A 332 -16.82 -18.21 -29.63
N ALA A 333 -15.95 -19.21 -29.85
CA ALA A 333 -14.82 -19.52 -28.98
C ALA A 333 -13.80 -18.37 -28.94
N ASP A 334 -13.42 -17.83 -30.09
CA ASP A 334 -12.45 -16.73 -30.18
C ASP A 334 -12.97 -15.45 -29.54
N ILE A 335 -14.29 -15.19 -29.62
CA ILE A 335 -14.92 -14.05 -28.96
C ILE A 335 -14.88 -14.21 -27.44
N ARG A 336 -15.17 -15.41 -26.93
CA ARG A 336 -15.13 -15.73 -25.50
C ARG A 336 -13.71 -15.58 -24.96
N ASP A 337 -12.72 -16.11 -25.67
CA ASP A 337 -11.30 -16.03 -25.28
C ASP A 337 -10.80 -14.59 -25.32
N GLY A 338 -11.23 -13.81 -26.32
CA GLY A 338 -10.96 -12.38 -26.41
C GLY A 338 -11.54 -11.59 -25.24
N LEU A 339 -12.80 -11.86 -24.84
CA LEU A 339 -13.43 -11.22 -23.69
C LEU A 339 -12.75 -11.61 -22.37
N ALA A 340 -12.39 -12.87 -22.19
CA ALA A 340 -11.62 -13.35 -21.04
C ALA A 340 -10.24 -12.68 -20.99
N ALA A 341 -9.57 -12.55 -22.14
CA ALA A 341 -8.29 -11.86 -22.24
C ALA A 341 -8.39 -10.37 -21.85
N VAL A 342 -9.43 -9.67 -22.29
CA VAL A 342 -9.70 -8.28 -21.89
C VAL A 342 -9.95 -8.18 -20.39
N TRP A 343 -10.80 -9.09 -19.84
CA TRP A 343 -11.08 -9.11 -18.41
C TRP A 343 -9.83 -9.36 -17.57
N GLY A 344 -9.05 -10.38 -17.89
CA GLY A 344 -7.80 -10.69 -17.18
C GLY A 344 -6.79 -9.55 -17.22
N ALA A 345 -6.64 -8.88 -18.38
CA ALA A 345 -5.77 -7.70 -18.50
C ALA A 345 -6.28 -6.52 -17.67
N LEU A 346 -7.59 -6.23 -17.72
CA LEU A 346 -8.25 -5.14 -16.99
C LEU A 346 -8.12 -5.35 -15.48
N PHE A 347 -8.43 -6.55 -14.99
CA PHE A 347 -8.35 -6.91 -13.58
C PHE A 347 -6.93 -6.78 -13.06
N ASN A 348 -5.95 -7.39 -13.75
CA ASN A 348 -4.56 -7.34 -13.33
C ASN A 348 -3.98 -5.92 -13.40
N ALA A 349 -4.31 -5.14 -14.43
CA ALA A 349 -3.88 -3.75 -14.52
C ALA A 349 -4.35 -2.93 -13.30
N LEU A 350 -5.62 -3.05 -12.88
CA LEU A 350 -6.12 -2.38 -11.69
C LEU A 350 -5.49 -2.92 -10.41
N SER A 351 -5.37 -4.24 -10.28
CA SER A 351 -4.83 -4.91 -9.10
C SER A 351 -3.38 -4.51 -8.83
N TYR A 352 -2.55 -4.42 -9.86
CA TYR A 352 -1.15 -4.02 -9.71
C TYR A 352 -0.98 -2.50 -9.61
N LEU A 353 -1.85 -1.70 -10.23
CA LEU A 353 -1.87 -0.25 -10.01
C LEU A 353 -2.22 0.10 -8.56
N THR A 354 -3.14 -0.64 -7.94
CA THR A 354 -3.46 -0.50 -6.52
C THR A 354 -2.47 -1.19 -5.58
N THR A 355 -1.40 -1.78 -6.13
CA THR A 355 -0.36 -2.54 -5.41
C THR A 355 -0.88 -3.73 -4.59
N THR A 356 -2.07 -4.22 -4.91
CA THR A 356 -2.68 -5.38 -4.24
C THR A 356 -2.10 -6.69 -4.74
N GLY A 357 -1.87 -6.81 -6.06
CA GLY A 357 -1.21 -7.96 -6.65
C GLY A 357 -2.07 -9.20 -6.83
N TRP A 358 -3.42 -9.08 -6.79
CA TRP A 358 -4.30 -10.16 -7.18
C TRP A 358 -4.16 -10.51 -8.65
N ASN A 359 -4.08 -11.80 -8.99
CA ASN A 359 -4.08 -12.28 -10.36
C ASN A 359 -5.46 -12.87 -10.71
N SER A 360 -6.03 -12.45 -11.83
CA SER A 360 -7.24 -13.05 -12.39
C SER A 360 -7.01 -14.51 -12.81
N ALA A 361 -8.03 -15.34 -12.74
CA ALA A 361 -8.00 -16.69 -13.32
C ALA A 361 -7.72 -16.65 -14.84
N ASP A 362 -8.18 -15.59 -15.51
CA ASP A 362 -8.01 -15.40 -16.95
C ASP A 362 -6.64 -14.77 -17.32
N TRP A 363 -5.75 -14.51 -16.34
CA TRP A 363 -4.45 -13.87 -16.61
C TRP A 363 -3.58 -14.65 -17.57
N GLN A 364 -3.53 -15.99 -17.46
CA GLN A 364 -2.75 -16.82 -18.38
C GLN A 364 -3.31 -16.75 -19.80
N GLY A 365 -4.64 -16.70 -19.94
CA GLY A 365 -5.31 -16.45 -21.22
C GLY A 365 -4.94 -15.09 -21.80
N SER A 366 -4.93 -14.03 -20.98
CA SER A 366 -4.53 -12.68 -21.40
C SER A 366 -3.08 -12.62 -21.85
N ARG A 367 -2.17 -13.34 -21.19
CA ARG A 367 -0.75 -13.46 -21.58
C ARG A 367 -0.61 -14.15 -22.93
N ALA A 368 -1.26 -15.30 -23.08
CA ALA A 368 -1.25 -16.07 -24.33
C ALA A 368 -1.86 -15.25 -25.48
N TRP A 369 -2.96 -14.55 -25.23
CA TRP A 369 -3.61 -13.67 -26.21
C TRP A 369 -2.67 -12.57 -26.69
N SER A 370 -2.04 -11.84 -25.77
CA SER A 370 -1.18 -10.70 -26.13
C SER A 370 0.10 -11.09 -26.89
N GLY A 371 0.56 -12.35 -26.78
CA GLY A 371 1.82 -12.80 -27.36
C GLY A 371 3.06 -12.07 -26.82
N ILE A 372 2.97 -11.38 -25.67
CA ILE A 372 4.08 -10.67 -25.04
C ILE A 372 4.90 -11.67 -24.21
N SER A 373 6.20 -11.70 -24.38
CA SER A 373 7.10 -12.61 -23.65
C SER A 373 7.13 -12.32 -22.14
N ALA A 374 7.12 -11.05 -21.73
CA ALA A 374 7.23 -10.63 -20.35
C ALA A 374 6.17 -9.58 -19.95
N PRO A 375 4.85 -9.93 -19.97
CA PRO A 375 3.79 -8.97 -19.64
C PRO A 375 3.83 -8.54 -18.19
N GLY A 376 4.45 -9.31 -17.30
CA GLY A 376 4.65 -8.98 -15.90
C GLY A 376 5.49 -7.70 -15.68
N LEU A 377 6.36 -7.31 -16.61
CA LEU A 377 7.10 -6.04 -16.53
C LEU A 377 6.18 -4.83 -16.64
N ILE A 378 5.07 -4.94 -17.40
CA ILE A 378 4.03 -3.90 -17.46
C ILE A 378 3.38 -3.75 -16.10
N LEU A 379 3.10 -4.88 -15.43
CA LEU A 379 2.54 -4.89 -14.07
C LEU A 379 3.50 -4.28 -13.06
N ALA A 380 4.82 -4.51 -13.19
CA ALA A 380 5.84 -3.86 -12.37
C ALA A 380 5.82 -2.34 -12.54
N GLY A 381 5.69 -1.85 -13.78
CA GLY A 381 5.53 -0.42 -14.09
C GLY A 381 4.29 0.17 -13.42
N LEU A 382 3.15 -0.52 -13.46
CA LEU A 382 1.92 -0.10 -12.77
C LEU A 382 2.08 -0.08 -11.24
N ALA A 383 2.71 -1.10 -10.65
CA ALA A 383 2.99 -1.15 -9.22
C ALA A 383 3.93 -0.02 -8.76
N MET A 384 4.93 0.37 -9.60
CA MET A 384 5.78 1.54 -9.32
C MET A 384 5.00 2.85 -9.35
N MET A 385 4.04 3.01 -10.27
CA MET A 385 3.17 4.20 -10.28
C MET A 385 2.32 4.26 -9.01
N GLY A 386 1.78 3.13 -8.57
CA GLY A 386 1.04 3.00 -7.33
C GLY A 386 -0.36 3.59 -7.36
N GLY A 387 -1.07 3.51 -6.23
CA GLY A 387 -2.44 4.03 -6.09
C GLY A 387 -2.54 5.49 -5.69
N GLY A 388 -3.69 5.87 -5.13
CA GLY A 388 -3.98 7.25 -4.72
C GLY A 388 -3.24 7.69 -3.47
N VAL A 389 -3.12 9.01 -3.30
CA VAL A 389 -2.58 9.64 -2.08
C VAL A 389 -3.46 9.33 -0.88
N ALA A 390 -2.85 9.07 0.26
CA ALA A 390 -3.52 8.73 1.52
C ALA A 390 -4.48 7.52 1.40
N THR A 391 -4.10 6.55 0.59
CA THR A 391 -4.72 5.23 0.51
C THR A 391 -3.77 4.14 1.02
N ALA A 392 -4.28 2.92 1.16
CA ALA A 392 -3.47 1.78 1.56
C ALA A 392 -2.46 1.34 0.49
N ALA A 393 -2.64 1.71 -0.78
CA ALA A 393 -1.74 1.36 -1.87
C ALA A 393 -0.31 1.89 -1.66
N GLY A 394 0.68 1.19 -2.18
CA GLY A 394 2.10 1.57 -2.20
C GLY A 394 2.51 2.38 -3.44
N GLY A 395 3.79 2.33 -3.81
CA GLY A 395 4.36 2.99 -4.99
C GLY A 395 4.52 4.50 -4.87
N VAL A 396 4.84 5.16 -6.01
CA VAL A 396 5.12 6.61 -6.09
C VAL A 396 3.90 7.48 -5.81
N LYS A 397 2.70 6.99 -6.04
CA LYS A 397 1.37 7.63 -5.97
C LYS A 397 0.97 8.40 -7.23
N LEU A 398 -0.27 8.14 -7.66
CA LEU A 398 -0.85 8.71 -8.89
C LEU A 398 -0.76 10.23 -8.97
N LEU A 399 -0.98 10.94 -7.85
CA LEU A 399 -0.95 12.39 -7.86
C LEU A 399 0.44 12.96 -8.16
N ARG A 400 1.52 12.30 -7.70
CA ARG A 400 2.89 12.69 -8.03
C ARG A 400 3.20 12.47 -9.50
N VAL A 401 2.79 11.33 -10.04
CA VAL A 401 2.96 11.03 -11.48
C VAL A 401 2.17 12.03 -12.32
N TYR A 402 0.94 12.36 -11.92
CA TYR A 402 0.13 13.39 -12.58
C TYR A 402 0.80 14.78 -12.54
N ALA A 403 1.35 15.16 -11.39
CA ALA A 403 2.05 16.44 -11.26
C ALA A 403 3.29 16.53 -12.16
N LEU A 404 4.07 15.43 -12.25
CA LEU A 404 5.23 15.34 -13.14
C LEU A 404 4.83 15.39 -14.61
N ALA A 405 3.80 14.65 -15.03
CA ALA A 405 3.30 14.65 -16.40
C ALA A 405 2.84 16.05 -16.80
N ARG A 406 2.06 16.73 -15.95
CA ARG A 406 1.61 18.10 -16.21
C ARG A 406 2.74 19.13 -16.21
N HIS A 407 3.78 18.90 -15.41
CA HIS A 407 4.98 19.75 -15.47
C HIS A 407 5.72 19.57 -16.79
N GLY A 408 5.92 18.32 -17.21
CA GLY A 408 6.55 18.01 -18.50
C GLY A 408 5.79 18.60 -19.69
N GLU A 409 4.45 18.50 -19.72
CA GLU A 409 3.62 19.15 -20.75
C GLU A 409 3.87 20.66 -20.81
N ARG A 410 3.92 21.32 -19.66
CA ARG A 410 4.14 22.78 -19.60
C ARG A 410 5.53 23.19 -20.07
N GLU A 411 6.55 22.44 -19.70
CA GLU A 411 7.91 22.74 -20.15
C GLU A 411 8.04 22.49 -21.66
N ALA A 412 7.38 21.47 -22.21
CA ALA A 412 7.30 21.23 -23.64
C ALA A 412 6.54 22.38 -24.36
N GLU A 413 5.40 22.84 -23.82
CA GLU A 413 4.68 24.00 -24.34
C GLU A 413 5.52 25.29 -24.35
N ARG A 414 6.33 25.51 -23.32
CA ARG A 414 7.25 26.66 -23.24
C ARG A 414 8.34 26.63 -24.30
N ILE A 415 8.81 25.43 -24.67
CA ILE A 415 9.80 25.27 -25.75
C ILE A 415 9.17 25.63 -27.10
N ILE A 416 7.91 25.17 -27.33
CA ILE A 416 7.20 25.39 -28.60
C ILE A 416 6.66 26.83 -28.68
N HIS A 417 6.14 27.37 -27.59
CA HIS A 417 5.53 28.70 -27.51
C HIS A 417 6.10 29.53 -26.35
N PRO A 418 7.29 30.15 -26.49
CA PRO A 418 7.98 30.86 -25.40
C PRO A 418 7.17 32.02 -24.78
N SER A 419 6.24 32.60 -25.54
CA SER A 419 5.40 33.74 -25.12
C SER A 419 4.03 33.31 -24.55
N SER A 420 3.75 32.01 -24.45
CA SER A 420 2.46 31.57 -23.91
C SER A 420 2.39 31.79 -22.41
N VAL A 421 1.34 32.50 -21.95
CA VAL A 421 0.99 32.61 -20.53
C VAL A 421 0.20 31.35 -20.15
N ALA A 422 0.88 30.19 -20.15
CA ALA A 422 0.27 28.91 -19.87
C ALA A 422 -0.20 28.83 -18.41
N GLY A 423 -1.41 28.33 -18.16
CA GLY A 423 -1.83 27.91 -16.84
C GLY A 423 -3.12 28.50 -16.27
N GLY A 424 -4.13 28.80 -17.09
CA GLY A 424 -5.41 29.37 -16.66
C GLY A 424 -6.43 28.42 -15.99
N GLY A 425 -6.19 27.11 -15.89
CA GLY A 425 -7.15 26.15 -15.33
C GLY A 425 -7.20 26.11 -13.80
N ARG A 426 -8.35 25.78 -13.21
CA ARG A 426 -8.54 25.64 -11.76
C ARG A 426 -7.55 24.63 -11.14
N ILE A 427 -7.27 23.53 -11.82
CA ILE A 427 -6.37 22.46 -11.40
C ILE A 427 -4.90 22.92 -11.48
N ALA A 428 -4.55 23.70 -12.52
CA ALA A 428 -3.21 24.24 -12.70
C ALA A 428 -2.78 25.24 -11.60
N ARG A 429 -3.73 25.96 -11.01
CA ARG A 429 -3.47 26.85 -9.87
C ARG A 429 -3.27 26.10 -8.55
N ARG A 430 -3.81 24.86 -8.43
CA ARG A 430 -3.63 24.02 -7.25
C ARG A 430 -2.31 23.26 -7.25
N LEU A 431 -1.80 22.91 -8.44
CA LEU A 431 -0.47 22.32 -8.62
C LEU A 431 0.58 23.42 -8.64
N ARG A 432 1.12 23.76 -7.47
CA ARG A 432 2.22 24.72 -7.37
C ARG A 432 3.48 24.19 -8.07
N HIS A 433 4.29 25.09 -8.60
CA HIS A 433 5.62 24.76 -9.15
C HIS A 433 6.48 24.01 -8.11
N GLU A 434 6.36 24.38 -6.84
CA GLU A 434 7.00 23.69 -5.71
C GLU A 434 6.54 22.22 -5.57
N GLY A 435 5.27 21.91 -5.81
CA GLY A 435 4.75 20.55 -5.73
C GLY A 435 5.32 19.61 -6.81
N ALA A 436 5.50 20.11 -8.04
CA ALA A 436 6.13 19.32 -9.11
C ALA A 436 7.62 19.05 -8.82
N TYR A 437 8.33 20.05 -8.27
CA TYR A 437 9.73 19.88 -7.86
C TYR A 437 9.88 18.86 -6.74
N LEU A 438 9.03 18.90 -5.72
CA LEU A 438 9.03 17.91 -4.64
C LEU A 438 8.65 16.51 -5.15
N ALA A 439 7.70 16.41 -6.08
CA ALA A 439 7.36 15.15 -6.74
C ALA A 439 8.55 14.57 -7.51
N PHE A 440 9.33 15.42 -8.19
CA PHE A 440 10.56 15.01 -8.89
C PHE A 440 11.63 14.51 -7.92
N ILE A 441 11.87 15.23 -6.82
CA ILE A 441 12.81 14.78 -5.78
C ILE A 441 12.38 13.42 -5.22
N PHE A 442 11.09 13.26 -4.92
CA PHE A 442 10.58 11.97 -4.43
C PHE A 442 10.81 10.85 -5.45
N PHE A 443 10.51 11.10 -6.73
CA PHE A 443 10.72 10.12 -7.79
C PHE A 443 12.20 9.72 -7.91
N MET A 444 13.12 10.68 -7.84
CA MET A 444 14.56 10.42 -7.86
C MET A 444 15.02 9.63 -6.63
N LEU A 445 14.49 9.95 -5.44
CA LEU A 445 14.79 9.20 -4.22
C LEU A 445 14.25 7.78 -4.28
N PHE A 446 13.04 7.60 -4.81
CA PHE A 446 12.46 6.27 -4.98
C PHE A 446 13.27 5.42 -5.98
N ALA A 447 13.67 5.99 -7.12
CA ALA A 447 14.54 5.33 -8.09
C ALA A 447 15.92 4.99 -7.47
N SER A 448 16.50 5.90 -6.69
CA SER A 448 17.75 5.65 -5.95
C SER A 448 17.58 4.55 -4.91
N SER A 449 16.44 4.48 -4.23
CA SER A 449 16.14 3.41 -3.28
C SER A 449 16.05 2.04 -3.96
N ILE A 450 15.47 1.97 -5.17
CA ILE A 450 15.49 0.75 -5.98
C ILE A 450 16.94 0.37 -6.30
N ALA A 451 17.73 1.30 -6.80
CA ALA A 451 19.13 1.04 -7.16
C ALA A 451 19.97 0.53 -5.97
N VAL A 452 19.81 1.17 -4.81
CA VAL A 452 20.49 0.75 -3.56
C VAL A 452 20.02 -0.65 -3.12
N THR A 453 18.72 -0.92 -3.18
CA THR A 453 18.20 -2.24 -2.80
C THR A 453 18.69 -3.32 -3.76
N VAL A 454 18.66 -3.07 -5.07
CA VAL A 454 19.21 -4.00 -6.08
C VAL A 454 20.69 -4.26 -5.81
N MET A 455 21.49 -3.21 -5.57
CA MET A 455 22.90 -3.35 -5.23
C MET A 455 23.12 -4.23 -4.01
N LEU A 456 22.37 -4.01 -2.92
CA LEU A 456 22.51 -4.80 -1.70
C LEU A 456 22.06 -6.26 -1.87
N VAL A 457 21.01 -6.51 -2.65
CA VAL A 457 20.53 -7.86 -2.98
C VAL A 457 21.54 -8.59 -3.87
N SER A 458 22.14 -7.90 -4.85
CA SER A 458 23.13 -8.45 -5.77
C SER A 458 24.50 -8.75 -5.11
N LEU A 459 24.70 -8.40 -3.84
CA LEU A 459 25.84 -8.89 -3.05
C LEU A 459 25.76 -10.40 -2.75
N GLN A 460 24.56 -10.96 -2.89
CA GLN A 460 24.33 -12.40 -2.80
C GLN A 460 24.27 -13.00 -4.22
N PRO A 461 24.45 -14.31 -4.40
CA PRO A 461 24.41 -14.97 -5.69
C PRO A 461 22.97 -15.02 -6.25
N ILE A 462 22.41 -13.86 -6.56
CA ILE A 462 21.06 -13.68 -7.12
C ILE A 462 21.21 -12.96 -8.47
N GLU A 463 20.52 -13.45 -9.47
CA GLU A 463 20.52 -12.89 -10.79
C GLU A 463 19.97 -11.45 -10.80
N PHE A 464 20.56 -10.56 -11.60
CA PHE A 464 20.22 -9.13 -11.61
C PHE A 464 18.74 -8.86 -11.89
N GLU A 465 18.15 -9.63 -12.81
CA GLU A 465 16.72 -9.49 -13.14
C GLU A 465 15.85 -9.83 -11.92
N THR A 466 16.13 -10.95 -11.25
CA THR A 466 15.46 -11.36 -10.03
C THR A 466 15.65 -10.34 -8.91
N ALA A 467 16.88 -9.86 -8.68
CA ALA A 467 17.18 -8.83 -7.69
C ALA A 467 16.39 -7.54 -7.94
N THR A 468 16.28 -7.14 -9.22
CA THR A 468 15.51 -5.95 -9.61
C THR A 468 14.03 -6.10 -9.33
N ILE A 469 13.42 -7.22 -9.73
CA ILE A 469 11.99 -7.45 -9.50
C ILE A 469 11.65 -7.57 -8.03
N LEU A 470 12.46 -8.28 -7.24
CA LEU A 470 12.27 -8.39 -5.79
C LEU A 470 12.41 -7.03 -5.10
N SER A 471 13.34 -6.21 -5.53
CA SER A 471 13.53 -4.85 -5.01
C SER A 471 12.32 -3.95 -5.31
N ILE A 472 11.80 -4.02 -6.55
CA ILE A 472 10.58 -3.31 -6.93
C ILE A 472 9.39 -3.81 -6.11
N ALA A 473 9.19 -5.14 -6.01
CA ALA A 473 8.11 -5.74 -5.24
C ALA A 473 8.13 -5.33 -3.77
N ALA A 474 9.31 -5.29 -3.15
CA ALA A 474 9.49 -4.88 -1.77
C ALA A 474 9.22 -3.37 -1.55
N LEU A 475 9.80 -2.50 -2.38
CA LEU A 475 9.66 -1.04 -2.24
C LEU A 475 8.27 -0.52 -2.63
N THR A 476 7.59 -1.20 -3.59
CA THR A 476 6.20 -0.87 -3.94
C THR A 476 5.17 -1.51 -2.99
N ASN A 477 5.62 -2.37 -2.07
CA ASN A 477 4.76 -3.20 -1.22
C ASN A 477 3.77 -4.06 -2.04
N THR A 478 4.26 -4.71 -3.10
CA THR A 478 3.48 -5.56 -4.01
C THR A 478 4.17 -6.93 -4.13
N GLY A 479 4.16 -7.71 -3.05
CA GLY A 479 4.85 -9.01 -2.98
C GLY A 479 4.47 -10.01 -4.07
N PRO A 480 3.17 -10.13 -4.43
CA PRO A 480 2.73 -11.03 -5.51
C PRO A 480 3.36 -10.74 -6.89
N LEU A 481 3.97 -9.57 -7.09
CA LEU A 481 4.68 -9.22 -8.33
C LEU A 481 5.79 -10.24 -8.66
N ALA A 482 6.47 -10.77 -7.65
CA ALA A 482 7.48 -11.81 -7.85
C ALA A 482 6.92 -13.08 -8.53
N GLY A 483 5.65 -13.41 -8.29
CA GLY A 483 4.95 -14.54 -8.95
C GLY A 483 4.38 -14.21 -10.32
N ALA A 484 4.25 -12.94 -10.68
CA ALA A 484 3.71 -12.51 -11.97
C ALA A 484 4.76 -12.49 -13.10
N ILE A 485 6.03 -12.56 -12.76
CA ILE A 485 7.17 -12.53 -13.67
C ILE A 485 7.94 -13.85 -13.51
N PRO A 486 8.32 -14.53 -14.64
CA PRO A 486 9.20 -15.69 -14.55
C PRO A 486 10.55 -15.23 -14.01
N LEU A 487 10.89 -15.65 -12.81
CA LEU A 487 12.16 -15.37 -12.16
C LEU A 487 13.05 -16.62 -12.18
N THR A 488 14.36 -16.40 -12.16
CA THR A 488 15.36 -17.44 -11.98
C THR A 488 15.99 -17.30 -10.63
N GLN A 489 16.25 -18.42 -9.98
CA GLN A 489 16.95 -18.45 -8.71
C GLN A 489 18.46 -18.42 -8.92
N ALA A 490 19.20 -18.09 -7.86
CA ALA A 490 20.62 -17.88 -7.82
C ALA A 490 21.44 -18.73 -8.80
N PHE A 491 22.34 -18.07 -9.50
CA PHE A 491 23.35 -18.70 -10.33
C PHE A 491 24.45 -19.27 -9.41
N GLU A 492 24.49 -20.57 -9.21
CA GLU A 492 25.69 -21.22 -8.70
C GLU A 492 26.73 -21.27 -9.82
N ALA A 493 27.56 -20.24 -9.87
CA ALA A 493 28.62 -20.07 -10.88
C ALA A 493 29.70 -21.20 -10.88
N THR A 494 29.63 -22.12 -9.93
CA THR A 494 30.64 -23.17 -9.71
C THR A 494 30.35 -24.51 -10.40
N ALA A 495 29.15 -24.73 -10.96
CA ALA A 495 28.78 -26.07 -11.43
C ALA A 495 28.29 -26.17 -12.87
N GLY A 496 28.28 -25.10 -13.67
CA GLY A 496 27.78 -25.16 -15.04
C GLY A 496 26.30 -25.55 -15.16
N ILE A 497 25.54 -25.39 -14.09
CA ILE A 497 24.13 -25.73 -13.99
C ILE A 497 23.32 -24.53 -14.49
N ALA A 498 22.40 -24.81 -15.40
CA ALA A 498 21.42 -23.84 -15.86
C ALA A 498 20.64 -23.24 -14.67
N SER A 499 20.30 -21.96 -14.74
CA SER A 499 19.51 -21.22 -13.76
C SER A 499 18.32 -22.05 -13.26
N ALA A 500 18.26 -22.26 -11.92
CA ALA A 500 17.14 -22.97 -11.32
C ALA A 500 15.86 -22.10 -11.36
N PRO A 501 14.67 -22.71 -11.48
CA PRO A 501 13.42 -21.97 -11.42
C PRO A 501 13.22 -21.33 -10.04
N TRP A 502 12.47 -20.22 -10.00
CA TRP A 502 12.14 -19.50 -8.78
C TRP A 502 11.32 -20.36 -7.81
N GLU A 503 11.85 -20.63 -6.62
CA GLU A 503 11.22 -21.44 -5.57
C GLU A 503 10.43 -20.59 -4.55
N GLY A 504 10.24 -19.32 -4.83
CA GLY A 504 9.56 -18.38 -3.92
C GLY A 504 10.54 -17.64 -2.99
N TRP A 505 9.96 -16.83 -2.11
CA TRP A 505 10.71 -16.03 -1.14
C TRP A 505 11.44 -16.88 -0.09
N SER A 506 11.01 -18.13 0.12
CA SER A 506 11.62 -19.08 1.07
C SER A 506 13.05 -19.44 0.72
N GLY A 507 13.36 -19.63 -0.57
CA GLY A 507 14.68 -20.00 -1.07
C GLY A 507 15.75 -18.91 -0.95
N LEU A 508 15.37 -17.66 -0.59
CA LEU A 508 16.32 -16.56 -0.48
C LEU A 508 17.25 -16.68 0.75
N PRO A 509 18.54 -16.28 0.62
CA PRO A 509 19.44 -16.16 1.75
C PRO A 509 18.91 -15.22 2.86
N ALA A 510 19.26 -15.47 4.11
CA ALA A 510 18.80 -14.67 5.25
C ALA A 510 19.16 -13.18 5.11
N MET A 511 20.35 -12.87 4.58
CA MET A 511 20.78 -11.49 4.35
C MET A 511 19.90 -10.79 3.32
N THR A 512 19.57 -11.47 2.22
CA THR A 512 18.63 -10.95 1.21
C THR A 512 17.25 -10.71 1.80
N LYS A 513 16.73 -11.64 2.60
CA LYS A 513 15.47 -11.48 3.33
C LYS A 513 15.51 -10.24 4.23
N ALA A 514 16.60 -10.00 4.95
CA ALA A 514 16.75 -8.82 5.81
C ALA A 514 16.76 -7.51 5.02
N VAL A 515 17.48 -7.46 3.90
CA VAL A 515 17.52 -6.29 3.00
C VAL A 515 16.12 -6.00 2.44
N LEU A 516 15.42 -7.04 1.97
CA LEU A 516 14.07 -6.89 1.41
C LEU A 516 13.04 -6.49 2.47
N ALA A 517 13.14 -7.02 3.71
CA ALA A 517 12.31 -6.54 4.82
C ALA A 517 12.54 -5.05 5.11
N GLY A 518 13.81 -4.61 5.09
CA GLY A 518 14.16 -3.19 5.17
C GLY A 518 13.53 -2.36 4.03
N ALA A 519 13.58 -2.87 2.80
CA ALA A 519 12.97 -2.23 1.63
C ALA A 519 11.44 -2.14 1.76
N MET A 520 10.75 -3.18 2.28
CA MET A 520 9.31 -3.15 2.56
C MET A 520 8.94 -2.05 3.57
N ILE A 521 9.76 -1.89 4.63
CA ILE A 521 9.57 -0.83 5.64
C ILE A 521 9.78 0.55 5.02
N VAL A 522 10.86 0.73 4.23
CA VAL A 522 11.17 1.99 3.54
C VAL A 522 10.06 2.38 2.57
N GLY A 523 9.60 1.44 1.75
CA GLY A 523 8.52 1.64 0.80
C GLY A 523 7.22 2.06 1.50
N ARG A 524 6.94 1.49 2.67
CA ARG A 524 5.71 1.78 3.42
C ARG A 524 5.72 3.14 4.12
N MET A 525 6.89 3.55 4.62
CA MET A 525 7.06 4.85 5.30
C MET A 525 7.22 6.04 4.36
N GLU A 526 7.39 5.79 3.09
CA GLU A 526 7.85 6.73 2.07
C GLU A 526 9.31 7.22 2.27
N THR A 527 10.06 7.23 1.19
CA THR A 527 11.50 7.54 1.20
C THR A 527 11.81 8.95 1.73
N LEU A 528 10.90 9.94 1.53
CA LEU A 528 11.07 11.29 2.08
C LEU A 528 11.00 11.34 3.60
N ALA A 529 10.12 10.54 4.22
CA ALA A 529 10.02 10.49 5.67
C ALA A 529 11.30 9.90 6.29
N ILE A 530 11.89 8.90 5.64
CA ILE A 530 13.15 8.30 6.07
C ILE A 530 14.32 9.26 5.87
N LEU A 531 14.38 9.97 4.73
CA LEU A 531 15.40 10.99 4.50
C LEU A 531 15.33 12.10 5.56
N ALA A 532 14.12 12.54 5.94
CA ALA A 532 13.93 13.50 7.02
C ALA A 532 14.48 12.99 8.36
N LEU A 533 14.28 11.69 8.66
CA LEU A 533 14.83 11.08 9.87
C LEU A 533 16.37 10.96 9.86
N ILE A 534 16.99 10.80 8.69
CA ILE A 534 18.46 10.69 8.56
C ILE A 534 19.13 12.08 8.58
N SER A 535 18.40 13.15 8.22
CA SER A 535 18.94 14.51 8.14
C SER A 535 19.40 15.02 9.51
N PRO A 536 20.69 15.47 9.67
CA PRO A 536 21.19 16.02 10.92
C PRO A 536 20.44 17.27 11.40
N GLU A 537 19.90 18.06 10.48
CA GLU A 537 19.14 19.29 10.79
C GLU A 537 17.83 18.96 11.50
N PHE A 538 17.22 17.84 11.20
CA PHE A 538 16.01 17.35 11.85
C PHE A 538 16.22 16.98 13.33
N TRP A 539 17.48 16.65 13.70
CA TRP A 539 17.85 16.29 15.07
C TRP A 539 18.31 17.51 15.91
N ARG A 540 18.65 18.62 15.25
CA ARG A 540 19.16 19.83 15.92
C ARG A 540 18.07 20.81 16.38
N ARG A 541 16.83 20.59 16.00
CA ARG A 541 15.65 21.40 16.40
C ARG A 541 14.85 20.66 17.51
#